data_fd51f11a09a6e4edd52df0cdb8b7db90
#
_entry.id   fd51f11a09a6e4edd52df0cdb8b7db90
#
_cell.length_a   1.000
_cell.length_b   1.000
_cell.length_c   1.000
_cell.angle_alpha   90.00
_cell.angle_beta   90.00
_cell.angle_gamma   90.00
#
_symmetry.space_group_name_H-M   'P 1'
#
loop_
_entity.id
_entity.type
_entity.pdbx_description
1 polymer ?
#
loop_
_entity_poly.entity_id
_entity_poly.type
_entity_poly.pdbx_seq_one_letter_code
_entity_poly.pdbx_strand_id
1 'polypeptide(L)'
;VCSSDLYGNRIVQQQKKMGVSCDWSRARFTMDEGCSKAVRETFCELYDKGLIYKGSRIINWCPHCLTALSDAEVEYVDKPGHLWYIRYPLSDGSGDIVVATTRPETMMGDTGVAVNPEDEKFKHLIGKTCILPIMNREIPIVGDEYCEIGFGTGAVKMTPAHDPNDFEVGLRHNLEVIRVLDDKGVVNENGGKYQGLDRYEARKQIVADMILAEKGGEAYNEALDKLYELQQGDYYEMLKAMDGLPGIIRVL
;
A
#
# COMPACT_ATOMS: atom_id res chain seq x y z
N VAL A 1 -24.03 34.46 -2.51
CA VAL A 1 -25.08 33.88 -1.66
C VAL A 1 -25.05 32.37 -1.89
N CYS A 2 -24.73 31.62 -0.86
CA CYS A 2 -24.66 30.16 -0.96
C CYS A 2 -26.08 29.57 -1.08
N SER A 3 -26.26 28.53 -1.88
CA SER A 3 -27.57 27.85 -2.03
C SER A 3 -28.14 27.40 -0.69
N SER A 4 -27.30 27.11 0.30
CA SER A 4 -27.71 26.77 1.67
C SER A 4 -28.49 27.90 2.37
N ASP A 5 -28.14 29.18 2.15
CA ASP A 5 -28.84 30.31 2.74
C ASP A 5 -30.23 30.46 2.15
N LEU A 6 -30.39 30.22 0.85
CA LEU A 6 -31.67 30.29 0.16
C LEU A 6 -32.63 29.17 0.60
N TYR A 7 -32.14 27.98 0.88
CA TYR A 7 -32.95 26.81 1.16
C TYR A 7 -33.09 26.51 2.66
N GLY A 8 -32.29 27.11 3.54
CA GLY A 8 -32.33 26.86 4.98
C GLY A 8 -33.73 27.10 5.59
N ASN A 9 -34.35 28.24 5.30
CA ASN A 9 -35.69 28.54 5.74
C ASN A 9 -36.74 27.57 5.17
N ARG A 10 -36.55 27.10 3.94
CA ARG A 10 -37.48 26.13 3.32
C ARG A 10 -37.42 24.78 4.03
N ILE A 11 -36.25 24.33 4.41
CA ILE A 11 -36.05 23.08 5.16
C ILE A 11 -36.76 23.18 6.52
N VAL A 12 -36.60 24.27 7.26
CA VAL A 12 -37.26 24.52 8.53
C VAL A 12 -38.80 24.48 8.37
N GLN A 13 -39.36 25.08 7.32
CA GLN A 13 -40.80 25.03 7.05
C GLN A 13 -41.27 23.61 6.69
N GLN A 14 -40.49 22.86 5.97
CA GLN A 14 -40.78 21.45 5.67
C GLN A 14 -40.80 20.60 6.94
N GLN A 15 -39.80 20.75 7.81
CA GLN A 15 -39.76 20.06 9.10
C GLN A 15 -40.93 20.40 10.01
N LYS A 16 -41.33 21.69 10.09
CA LYS A 16 -42.53 22.11 10.83
C LYS A 16 -43.81 21.44 10.30
N LYS A 17 -43.94 21.34 8.96
CA LYS A 17 -45.09 20.65 8.34
C LYS A 17 -45.10 19.14 8.61
N MET A 18 -43.94 18.53 8.79
CA MET A 18 -43.82 17.13 9.18
C MET A 18 -44.05 16.88 10.67
N GLY A 19 -44.32 17.92 11.46
CA GLY A 19 -44.53 17.80 12.90
C GLY A 19 -43.24 17.57 13.71
N VAL A 20 -42.08 17.90 13.17
CA VAL A 20 -40.83 17.77 13.91
C VAL A 20 -40.81 18.70 15.11
N SER A 21 -40.59 18.14 16.30
CA SER A 21 -40.59 18.86 17.58
C SER A 21 -39.16 19.36 17.89
N CYS A 22 -38.90 20.61 17.54
CA CYS A 22 -37.63 21.31 17.84
C CYS A 22 -37.89 22.69 18.42
N ASP A 23 -36.98 23.22 19.19
CA ASP A 23 -36.97 24.62 19.60
C ASP A 23 -36.48 25.51 18.45
N TRP A 24 -37.40 25.96 17.63
CA TRP A 24 -37.14 26.78 16.47
C TRP A 24 -36.58 28.18 16.81
N SER A 25 -36.73 28.64 18.05
CA SER A 25 -36.17 29.92 18.50
C SER A 25 -34.63 29.86 18.63
N ARG A 26 -34.08 28.66 18.78
CA ARG A 26 -32.65 28.40 18.86
C ARG A 26 -32.06 27.81 17.58
N ALA A 27 -32.79 27.93 16.46
CA ALA A 27 -32.29 27.48 15.17
C ALA A 27 -30.96 28.22 14.84
N ARG A 28 -29.97 27.44 14.47
CA ARG A 28 -28.64 27.94 14.10
C ARG A 28 -28.25 27.42 12.73
N PHE A 29 -27.47 28.21 12.01
CA PHE A 29 -26.81 27.75 10.80
C PHE A 29 -25.34 27.43 11.13
N THR A 30 -24.85 26.28 10.69
CA THR A 30 -23.50 25.78 11.05
C THR A 30 -22.36 26.70 10.61
N MET A 31 -22.62 27.61 9.65
CA MET A 31 -21.66 28.60 9.17
C MET A 31 -21.99 30.02 9.64
N ASP A 32 -22.91 30.20 10.61
CA ASP A 32 -23.13 31.52 11.19
C ASP A 32 -21.89 32.02 11.95
N GLU A 33 -21.86 33.31 12.26
CA GLU A 33 -20.70 33.94 12.88
C GLU A 33 -20.29 33.29 14.21
N GLY A 34 -21.28 32.95 15.06
CA GLY A 34 -21.02 32.31 16.35
C GLY A 34 -20.45 30.90 16.21
N CYS A 35 -21.03 30.07 15.32
CA CYS A 35 -20.53 28.73 15.03
C CYS A 35 -19.16 28.78 14.37
N SER A 36 -18.94 29.67 13.41
CA SER A 36 -17.65 29.87 12.75
C SER A 36 -16.56 30.31 13.72
N LYS A 37 -16.90 31.16 14.68
CA LYS A 37 -15.97 31.57 15.75
C LYS A 37 -15.61 30.39 16.64
N ALA A 38 -16.61 29.63 17.13
CA ALA A 38 -16.39 28.47 17.98
C ALA A 38 -15.51 27.41 17.30
N VAL A 39 -15.76 27.12 16.02
CA VAL A 39 -14.93 26.17 15.25
C VAL A 39 -13.47 26.63 15.17
N ARG A 40 -13.24 27.90 14.88
CA ARG A 40 -11.87 28.43 14.81
C ARG A 40 -11.16 28.41 16.16
N GLU A 41 -11.83 28.81 17.23
CA GLU A 41 -11.27 28.76 18.59
C GLU A 41 -10.91 27.34 19.00
N THR A 42 -11.83 26.38 18.79
CA THR A 42 -11.57 24.96 19.08
C THR A 42 -10.41 24.41 18.26
N PHE A 43 -10.34 24.74 16.96
CA PHE A 43 -9.23 24.33 16.12
C PHE A 43 -7.88 24.86 16.65
N CYS A 44 -7.81 26.14 17.00
CA CYS A 44 -6.59 26.74 17.55
C CYS A 44 -6.19 26.09 18.88
N GLU A 45 -7.15 25.86 19.80
CA GLU A 45 -6.87 25.17 21.06
C GLU A 45 -6.34 23.76 20.86
N LEU A 46 -6.90 23.00 19.92
CA LEU A 46 -6.43 21.65 19.62
C LEU A 46 -5.03 21.67 19.01
N TYR A 47 -4.73 22.65 18.16
CA TYR A 47 -3.39 22.85 17.60
C TYR A 47 -2.38 23.20 18.69
N ASP A 48 -2.69 24.16 19.56
CA ASP A 48 -1.83 24.57 20.67
C ASP A 48 -1.56 23.43 21.67
N LYS A 49 -2.51 22.51 21.83
CA LYS A 49 -2.35 21.28 22.61
C LYS A 49 -1.57 20.17 21.89
N GLY A 50 -1.13 20.39 20.64
CA GLY A 50 -0.42 19.40 19.83
C GLY A 50 -1.28 18.23 19.34
N LEU A 51 -2.61 18.31 19.46
CA LEU A 51 -3.54 17.26 19.05
C LEU A 51 -3.86 17.32 17.55
N ILE A 52 -3.62 18.46 16.91
CA ILE A 52 -3.74 18.66 15.47
C ILE A 52 -2.36 18.96 14.90
N TYR A 53 -1.97 18.22 13.88
CA TYR A 53 -0.72 18.42 13.17
C TYR A 53 -0.91 18.11 11.68
N LYS A 54 -0.02 18.66 10.84
CA LYS A 54 0.00 18.35 9.42
C LYS A 54 0.83 17.10 9.19
N GLY A 55 0.24 16.08 8.56
CA GLY A 55 0.93 14.82 8.26
C GLY A 55 0.30 14.11 7.08
N SER A 56 1.00 13.10 6.59
CA SER A 56 0.50 12.18 5.57
C SER A 56 -0.09 10.93 6.24
N ARG A 57 -1.08 10.34 5.61
CA ARG A 57 -1.70 9.07 6.00
C ARG A 57 -2.02 8.25 4.75
N ILE A 58 -2.06 6.94 4.89
CA ILE A 58 -2.58 6.05 3.84
C ILE A 58 -4.10 6.16 3.84
N ILE A 59 -4.66 6.32 2.66
CA ILE A 59 -6.11 6.41 2.44
C ILE A 59 -6.52 5.49 1.29
N ASN A 60 -7.80 5.08 1.28
CA ASN A 60 -8.37 4.42 0.11
C ASN A 60 -8.53 5.43 -1.03
N TRP A 61 -8.03 5.07 -2.20
CA TRP A 61 -7.99 5.94 -3.38
C TRP A 61 -8.55 5.23 -4.61
N CYS A 62 -9.44 5.91 -5.34
CA CYS A 62 -9.94 5.43 -6.62
C CYS A 62 -9.12 6.01 -7.79
N PRO A 63 -8.33 5.20 -8.52
CA PRO A 63 -7.52 5.68 -9.64
C PRO A 63 -8.35 6.04 -10.87
N HIS A 64 -9.62 5.63 -10.94
CA HIS A 64 -10.55 6.01 -12.01
C HIS A 64 -11.20 7.36 -11.74
N CYS A 65 -11.75 7.55 -10.54
CA CYS A 65 -12.42 8.80 -10.14
C CYS A 65 -11.44 9.88 -9.68
N LEU A 66 -10.19 9.52 -9.40
CA LEU A 66 -9.13 10.41 -8.87
C LEU A 66 -9.58 11.10 -7.57
N THR A 67 -10.15 10.32 -6.66
CA THR A 67 -10.65 10.80 -5.38
C THR A 67 -10.39 9.81 -4.26
N ALA A 68 -10.29 10.32 -3.04
CA ALA A 68 -10.29 9.51 -1.83
C ALA A 68 -11.66 8.85 -1.62
N LEU A 69 -11.64 7.66 -1.04
CA LEU A 69 -12.83 6.90 -0.64
C LEU A 69 -12.85 6.77 0.88
N SER A 70 -14.03 6.91 1.48
CA SER A 70 -14.24 6.54 2.87
C SER A 70 -14.31 5.02 3.02
N ASP A 71 -14.08 4.51 4.22
CA ASP A 71 -14.17 3.06 4.49
C ASP A 71 -15.57 2.50 4.20
N ALA A 72 -16.61 3.32 4.37
CA ALA A 72 -18.00 2.94 4.08
C ALA A 72 -18.28 2.77 2.57
N GLU A 73 -17.43 3.32 1.70
CA GLU A 73 -17.56 3.23 0.23
C GLU A 73 -16.75 2.09 -0.36
N VAL A 74 -15.96 1.39 0.48
CA VAL A 74 -15.07 0.31 0.02
C VAL A 74 -15.77 -1.03 0.24
N GLU A 75 -15.96 -1.76 -0.85
CA GLU A 75 -16.42 -3.15 -0.81
C GLU A 75 -15.26 -4.10 -1.10
N TYR A 76 -15.11 -5.10 -0.23
CA TYR A 76 -14.08 -6.12 -0.39
C TYR A 76 -14.63 -7.28 -1.23
N VAL A 77 -13.92 -7.62 -2.29
CA VAL A 77 -14.27 -8.73 -3.19
C VAL A 77 -13.08 -9.67 -3.27
N ASP A 78 -13.31 -10.93 -2.91
CA ASP A 78 -12.31 -11.98 -3.05
C ASP A 78 -12.01 -12.24 -4.52
N LYS A 79 -10.73 -12.21 -4.86
CA LYS A 79 -10.25 -12.53 -6.20
C LYS A 79 -9.12 -13.54 -6.10
N PRO A 80 -9.05 -14.52 -7.03
CA PRO A 80 -7.88 -15.38 -7.14
C PRO A 80 -6.63 -14.50 -7.32
N GLY A 81 -5.60 -14.80 -6.56
CA GLY A 81 -4.35 -14.06 -6.56
C GLY A 81 -3.17 -14.98 -6.35
N HIS A 82 -1.97 -14.42 -6.37
CA HIS A 82 -0.73 -15.16 -6.20
C HIS A 82 0.07 -14.56 -5.08
N LEU A 83 0.79 -15.41 -4.36
CA LEU A 83 1.77 -15.01 -3.36
C LEU A 83 3.16 -15.26 -3.95
N TRP A 84 3.90 -14.17 -4.15
CA TRP A 84 5.23 -14.18 -4.75
C TRP A 84 6.28 -14.21 -3.66
N TYR A 85 7.18 -15.21 -3.69
CA TYR A 85 8.32 -15.33 -2.77
C TYR A 85 9.55 -14.75 -3.44
N ILE A 86 10.14 -13.72 -2.83
CA ILE A 86 11.24 -12.94 -3.42
C ILE A 86 12.42 -12.98 -2.45
N ARG A 87 13.62 -13.28 -2.98
CA ARG A 87 14.86 -13.26 -2.23
C ARG A 87 15.47 -11.87 -2.26
N TYR A 88 15.79 -11.35 -1.10
CA TYR A 88 16.57 -10.13 -0.93
C TYR A 88 17.94 -10.52 -0.40
N PRO A 89 19.01 -10.43 -1.22
CA PRO A 89 20.37 -10.76 -0.79
C PRO A 89 20.79 -9.88 0.39
N LEU A 90 21.44 -10.46 1.38
CA LEU A 90 22.03 -9.69 2.47
C LEU A 90 23.23 -8.89 1.95
N SER A 91 23.38 -7.65 2.38
CA SER A 91 24.43 -6.75 1.90
C SER A 91 25.85 -7.25 2.26
N ASP A 92 25.97 -8.05 3.32
CA ASP A 92 27.22 -8.66 3.75
C ASP A 92 27.56 -9.95 3.00
N GLY A 93 26.72 -10.40 2.06
CA GLY A 93 26.90 -11.62 1.28
C GLY A 93 26.72 -12.92 2.08
N SER A 94 26.20 -12.86 3.31
CA SER A 94 26.05 -14.05 4.17
C SER A 94 24.86 -14.94 3.83
N GLY A 95 24.01 -14.53 2.86
CA GLY A 95 22.82 -15.27 2.44
C GLY A 95 21.73 -14.35 1.93
N ASP A 96 20.49 -14.82 2.04
CA ASP A 96 19.29 -14.12 1.58
C ASP A 96 18.22 -14.09 2.66
N ILE A 97 17.37 -13.06 2.64
CA ILE A 97 16.09 -13.05 3.34
C ILE A 97 14.95 -13.17 2.32
N VAL A 98 14.00 -14.08 2.57
CA VAL A 98 12.88 -14.33 1.65
C VAL A 98 11.64 -13.64 2.18
N VAL A 99 11.05 -12.77 1.38
CA VAL A 99 9.78 -12.11 1.66
C VAL A 99 8.68 -12.65 0.76
N ALA A 100 7.42 -12.56 1.21
CA ALA A 100 6.26 -12.95 0.41
C ALA A 100 5.36 -11.74 0.16
N THR A 101 4.86 -11.58 -1.08
CA THR A 101 3.99 -10.46 -1.43
C THR A 101 2.96 -10.87 -2.48
N THR A 102 1.77 -10.29 -2.38
CA THR A 102 0.73 -10.37 -3.42
C THR A 102 0.85 -9.24 -4.45
N ARG A 103 1.74 -8.25 -4.19
CA ARG A 103 1.86 -7.00 -4.97
C ARG A 103 3.32 -6.69 -5.34
N PRO A 104 3.95 -7.50 -6.22
CA PRO A 104 5.35 -7.26 -6.62
C PRO A 104 5.57 -5.89 -7.28
N GLU A 105 4.55 -5.29 -7.89
CA GLU A 105 4.63 -3.96 -8.49
C GLU A 105 4.92 -2.82 -7.49
N THR A 106 4.72 -3.04 -6.20
CA THR A 106 5.04 -2.04 -5.18
C THR A 106 6.44 -2.18 -4.61
N MET A 107 7.15 -3.30 -4.90
CA MET A 107 8.46 -3.58 -4.30
C MET A 107 9.52 -2.50 -4.57
N MET A 108 9.42 -1.79 -5.68
CA MET A 108 10.34 -0.68 -5.98
C MET A 108 10.31 0.43 -4.92
N GLY A 109 9.22 0.52 -4.17
CA GLY A 109 9.04 1.42 -3.04
C GLY A 109 9.36 0.80 -1.67
N ASP A 110 9.92 -0.42 -1.62
CA ASP A 110 10.29 -1.02 -0.35
C ASP A 110 11.44 -0.27 0.29
N THR A 111 11.32 0.05 1.57
CA THR A 111 12.30 0.82 2.33
C THR A 111 12.79 0.09 3.57
N GLY A 112 12.37 -1.14 3.76
CA GLY A 112 12.84 -2.03 4.82
C GLY A 112 12.27 -3.43 4.69
N VAL A 113 12.81 -4.33 5.51
CA VAL A 113 12.24 -5.66 5.77
C VAL A 113 12.04 -5.77 7.27
N ALA A 114 10.85 -6.16 7.71
CA ALA A 114 10.55 -6.38 9.11
C ALA A 114 10.56 -7.88 9.44
N VAL A 115 11.05 -8.21 10.64
CA VAL A 115 11.04 -9.56 11.21
C VAL A 115 10.66 -9.48 12.69
N ASN A 116 10.12 -10.55 13.24
CA ASN A 116 9.80 -10.57 14.67
C ASN A 116 11.09 -10.62 15.49
N PRO A 117 11.29 -9.75 16.49
CA PRO A 117 12.48 -9.75 17.34
C PRO A 117 12.64 -11.01 18.19
N GLU A 118 11.56 -11.74 18.45
CA GLU A 118 11.57 -13.01 19.20
C GLU A 118 11.77 -14.24 18.29
N ASP A 119 11.78 -14.07 16.95
CA ASP A 119 11.99 -15.17 16.02
C ASP A 119 13.47 -15.55 15.95
N GLU A 120 13.81 -16.71 16.53
CA GLU A 120 15.16 -17.28 16.54
C GLU A 120 15.79 -17.40 15.13
N LYS A 121 14.95 -17.55 14.10
CA LYS A 121 15.38 -17.67 12.71
C LYS A 121 15.95 -16.37 12.16
N PHE A 122 15.39 -15.23 12.56
CA PHE A 122 15.67 -13.94 11.94
C PHE A 122 16.23 -12.88 12.88
N LYS A 123 16.13 -13.04 14.20
CA LYS A 123 16.58 -12.03 15.18
C LYS A 123 18.04 -11.60 14.98
N HIS A 124 18.90 -12.49 14.47
CA HIS A 124 20.31 -12.21 14.21
C HIS A 124 20.55 -11.32 12.98
N LEU A 125 19.51 -11.07 12.17
CA LEU A 125 19.54 -10.19 11.01
C LEU A 125 19.10 -8.77 11.35
N ILE A 126 18.47 -8.54 12.50
CA ILE A 126 18.01 -7.20 12.91
C ILE A 126 19.21 -6.26 13.02
N GLY A 127 19.08 -5.09 12.36
CA GLY A 127 20.15 -4.09 12.27
C GLY A 127 21.12 -4.31 11.11
N LYS A 128 21.02 -5.43 10.38
CA LYS A 128 21.69 -5.62 9.11
C LYS A 128 20.89 -4.99 7.99
N THR A 129 21.43 -5.05 6.78
CA THR A 129 20.79 -4.54 5.56
C THR A 129 20.71 -5.64 4.50
N CYS A 130 19.75 -5.50 3.59
CA CYS A 130 19.64 -6.33 2.41
C CYS A 130 19.49 -5.47 1.16
N ILE A 131 19.74 -6.05 0.01
CA ILE A 131 19.68 -5.38 -1.29
C ILE A 131 18.29 -5.63 -1.89
N LEU A 132 17.56 -4.56 -2.15
CA LEU A 132 16.30 -4.60 -2.89
C LEU A 132 16.57 -5.03 -4.33
N PRO A 133 16.04 -6.17 -4.80
CA PRO A 133 16.26 -6.63 -6.17
C PRO A 133 15.79 -5.59 -7.20
N ILE A 134 16.35 -5.63 -8.40
CA ILE A 134 16.07 -4.72 -9.53
C ILE A 134 16.53 -3.28 -9.26
N MET A 135 16.20 -2.72 -8.09
CA MET A 135 16.55 -1.34 -7.72
C MET A 135 18.00 -1.21 -7.22
N ASN A 136 18.63 -2.30 -6.81
CA ASN A 136 19.97 -2.33 -6.21
C ASN A 136 20.14 -1.33 -5.06
N ARG A 137 19.06 -1.10 -4.31
CA ARG A 137 19.03 -0.20 -3.15
C ARG A 137 19.21 -1.00 -1.88
N GLU A 138 20.11 -0.56 -1.03
CA GLU A 138 20.28 -1.12 0.30
C GLU A 138 19.16 -0.64 1.23
N ILE A 139 18.50 -1.58 1.92
CA ILE A 139 17.39 -1.32 2.83
C ILE A 139 17.62 -2.04 4.16
N PRO A 140 17.22 -1.46 5.32
CA PRO A 140 17.43 -2.05 6.63
C PRO A 140 16.50 -3.22 6.92
N ILE A 141 16.98 -4.14 7.79
CA ILE A 141 16.18 -5.18 8.42
C ILE A 141 15.86 -4.71 9.83
N VAL A 142 14.57 -4.55 10.14
CA VAL A 142 14.08 -4.02 11.42
C VAL A 142 13.32 -5.09 12.20
N GLY A 143 13.39 -5.01 13.54
CA GLY A 143 12.61 -5.88 14.43
C GLY A 143 11.27 -5.24 14.77
N ASP A 144 10.16 -5.87 14.45
CA ASP A 144 8.82 -5.38 14.79
C ASP A 144 7.88 -6.54 15.12
N GLU A 145 7.13 -6.41 16.22
CA GLU A 145 6.15 -7.41 16.68
C GLU A 145 4.96 -7.59 15.73
N TYR A 146 4.80 -6.68 14.75
CA TYR A 146 3.83 -6.83 13.67
C TYR A 146 4.04 -8.12 12.87
N CYS A 147 5.27 -8.61 12.77
CA CYS A 147 5.58 -9.86 12.07
C CYS A 147 5.25 -11.07 12.96
N GLU A 148 4.25 -11.84 12.58
CA GLU A 148 3.86 -13.04 13.32
C GLU A 148 4.84 -14.18 13.09
N ILE A 149 5.30 -14.83 14.18
CA ILE A 149 6.20 -15.98 14.12
C ILE A 149 5.45 -17.16 13.50
N GLY A 150 6.06 -17.77 12.48
CA GLY A 150 5.47 -18.96 11.81
C GLY A 150 4.42 -18.62 10.76
N PHE A 151 4.11 -17.35 10.51
CA PHE A 151 3.23 -16.95 9.43
C PHE A 151 4.05 -16.60 8.16
N GLY A 152 3.65 -17.17 7.02
CA GLY A 152 4.32 -16.97 5.73
C GLY A 152 5.81 -17.32 5.77
N THR A 153 6.67 -16.38 5.39
CA THR A 153 8.14 -16.55 5.47
C THR A 153 8.72 -16.16 6.83
N GLY A 154 7.95 -15.46 7.66
CA GLY A 154 8.40 -14.82 8.90
C GLY A 154 9.09 -13.46 8.68
N ALA A 155 9.30 -13.07 7.43
CA ALA A 155 9.86 -11.77 7.05
C ALA A 155 8.87 -11.03 6.13
N VAL A 156 8.62 -9.76 6.40
CA VAL A 156 7.66 -8.93 5.69
C VAL A 156 8.38 -7.74 5.06
N LYS A 157 8.21 -7.54 3.75
CA LYS A 157 8.69 -6.34 3.08
C LYS A 157 7.90 -5.12 3.55
N MET A 158 8.54 -3.99 3.73
CA MET A 158 7.92 -2.75 4.16
C MET A 158 7.86 -1.74 3.02
N THR A 159 6.62 -1.44 2.59
CA THR A 159 6.32 -0.44 1.57
C THR A 159 5.41 0.64 2.14
N PRO A 160 5.90 1.55 2.97
CA PRO A 160 5.09 2.50 3.73
C PRO A 160 4.16 3.38 2.90
N ALA A 161 4.48 3.61 1.61
CA ALA A 161 3.64 4.40 0.71
C ALA A 161 2.42 3.66 0.14
N HIS A 162 2.33 2.32 0.29
CA HIS A 162 1.35 1.50 -0.42
C HIS A 162 0.57 0.51 0.44
N ASP A 163 0.87 0.44 1.74
CA ASP A 163 0.16 -0.40 2.71
C ASP A 163 0.02 0.33 4.05
N PRO A 164 -1.18 0.35 4.66
CA PRO A 164 -1.41 1.04 5.93
C PRO A 164 -0.63 0.44 7.10
N ASN A 165 -0.45 -0.88 7.14
CA ASN A 165 0.31 -1.53 8.20
C ASN A 165 1.80 -1.26 8.04
N ASP A 166 2.32 -1.33 6.80
CA ASP A 166 3.70 -0.98 6.49
C ASP A 166 3.99 0.49 6.81
N PHE A 167 3.00 1.38 6.63
CA PHE A 167 3.12 2.79 7.01
C PHE A 167 3.32 2.95 8.52
N GLU A 168 2.54 2.25 9.35
CA GLU A 168 2.67 2.32 10.81
C GLU A 168 4.00 1.74 11.30
N VAL A 169 4.44 0.61 10.72
CA VAL A 169 5.79 0.05 10.98
C VAL A 169 6.86 1.06 10.53
N GLY A 170 6.67 1.66 9.36
CA GLY A 170 7.57 2.67 8.82
C GLY A 170 7.74 3.88 9.74
N LEU A 171 6.65 4.37 10.35
CA LEU A 171 6.71 5.45 11.34
C LEU A 171 7.51 5.06 12.58
N ARG A 172 7.31 3.85 13.11
CA ARG A 172 8.03 3.36 14.30
C ARG A 172 9.53 3.23 14.06
N HIS A 173 9.92 2.83 12.86
CA HIS A 173 11.32 2.57 12.49
C HIS A 173 11.94 3.67 11.63
N ASN A 174 11.23 4.79 11.43
CA ASN A 174 11.67 5.92 10.61
C ASN A 174 12.10 5.51 9.19
N LEU A 175 11.33 4.59 8.57
CA LEU A 175 11.54 4.18 7.19
C LEU A 175 11.07 5.25 6.23
N GLU A 176 11.76 5.38 5.11
CA GLU A 176 11.39 6.33 4.05
C GLU A 176 10.04 5.94 3.41
N VAL A 177 9.26 6.93 3.00
CA VAL A 177 7.98 6.73 2.31
C VAL A 177 8.17 7.03 0.83
N ILE A 178 8.39 5.98 0.03
CA ILE A 178 8.63 6.08 -1.41
C ILE A 178 7.38 5.64 -2.17
N ARG A 179 6.67 6.61 -2.75
CA ARG A 179 5.52 6.35 -3.61
C ARG A 179 5.99 5.95 -5.01
N VAL A 180 5.50 4.81 -5.54
CA VAL A 180 5.88 4.30 -6.87
C VAL A 180 4.73 4.28 -7.87
N LEU A 181 3.51 4.53 -7.42
CA LEU A 181 2.33 4.67 -8.28
C LEU A 181 1.78 6.10 -8.20
N ASP A 182 1.40 6.66 -9.34
CA ASP A 182 0.71 7.94 -9.42
C ASP A 182 -0.78 7.84 -9.04
N ASP A 183 -1.53 8.93 -9.16
CA ASP A 183 -2.96 8.97 -8.84
C ASP A 183 -3.82 8.09 -9.75
N LYS A 184 -3.32 7.72 -10.92
CA LYS A 184 -3.99 6.84 -11.89
C LYS A 184 -3.60 5.37 -11.72
N GLY A 185 -2.70 5.06 -10.79
CA GLY A 185 -2.17 3.71 -10.58
C GLY A 185 -1.15 3.31 -11.64
N VAL A 186 -0.51 4.29 -12.28
CA VAL A 186 0.58 4.12 -13.23
C VAL A 186 1.90 4.30 -12.47
N VAL A 187 2.91 3.54 -12.86
CA VAL A 187 4.25 3.62 -12.24
C VAL A 187 4.87 4.99 -12.53
N ASN A 188 5.28 5.68 -11.46
CA ASN A 188 5.92 6.99 -11.54
C ASN A 188 7.45 6.88 -11.72
N GLU A 189 8.16 8.01 -11.60
CA GLU A 189 9.62 8.11 -11.76
C GLU A 189 10.41 7.22 -10.78
N ASN A 190 9.86 6.94 -9.59
CA ASN A 190 10.49 6.07 -8.60
C ASN A 190 10.48 4.58 -9.00
N GLY A 191 9.70 4.22 -10.01
CA GLY A 191 9.65 2.87 -10.57
C GLY A 191 10.74 2.56 -11.60
N GLY A 192 11.69 3.49 -11.84
CA GLY A 192 12.82 3.30 -12.75
C GLY A 192 12.39 2.91 -14.16
N LYS A 193 12.92 1.79 -14.69
CA LYS A 193 12.62 1.33 -16.05
C LYS A 193 11.16 0.97 -16.32
N TYR A 194 10.35 0.82 -15.28
CA TYR A 194 8.91 0.51 -15.40
C TYR A 194 8.03 1.76 -15.41
N GLN A 195 8.62 2.96 -15.34
CA GLN A 195 7.88 4.22 -15.39
C GLN A 195 6.94 4.28 -16.60
N GLY A 196 5.71 4.73 -16.35
CA GLY A 196 4.67 4.88 -17.36
C GLY A 196 3.83 3.62 -17.63
N LEU A 197 4.16 2.48 -17.03
CA LEU A 197 3.36 1.27 -17.13
C LEU A 197 2.18 1.29 -16.15
N ASP A 198 1.04 0.73 -16.57
CA ASP A 198 -0.03 0.37 -15.63
C ASP A 198 0.49 -0.63 -14.59
N ARG A 199 0.00 -0.54 -13.35
CA ARG A 199 0.45 -1.38 -12.22
C ARG A 199 0.40 -2.88 -12.51
N TYR A 200 -0.58 -3.36 -13.28
CA TYR A 200 -0.70 -4.79 -13.61
C TYR A 200 0.29 -5.21 -14.71
N GLU A 201 0.55 -4.34 -15.67
CA GLU A 201 1.60 -4.57 -16.68
C GLU A 201 3.00 -4.48 -16.04
N ALA A 202 3.21 -3.52 -15.14
CA ALA A 202 4.44 -3.44 -14.36
C ALA A 202 4.67 -4.71 -13.54
N ARG A 203 3.63 -5.26 -12.88
CA ARG A 203 3.70 -6.53 -12.15
C ARG A 203 4.22 -7.66 -13.03
N LYS A 204 3.68 -7.83 -14.24
CA LYS A 204 4.11 -8.86 -15.18
C LYS A 204 5.57 -8.68 -15.57
N GLN A 205 5.98 -7.48 -15.93
CA GLN A 205 7.36 -7.21 -16.33
C GLN A 205 8.35 -7.37 -15.18
N ILE A 206 8.02 -6.91 -13.98
CA ILE A 206 8.86 -7.07 -12.79
C ILE A 206 9.10 -8.56 -12.51
N VAL A 207 8.04 -9.36 -12.52
CA VAL A 207 8.14 -10.81 -12.31
C VAL A 207 8.99 -11.47 -13.40
N ALA A 208 8.78 -11.11 -14.66
CA ALA A 208 9.56 -11.63 -15.78
C ALA A 208 11.06 -11.28 -15.66
N ASP A 209 11.36 -10.02 -15.33
CA ASP A 209 12.73 -9.54 -15.17
C ASP A 209 13.45 -10.20 -13.97
N MET A 210 12.73 -10.50 -12.90
CA MET A 210 13.27 -11.23 -11.76
C MET A 210 13.61 -12.67 -12.12
N ILE A 211 12.75 -13.34 -12.90
CA ILE A 211 13.03 -14.68 -13.44
C ILE A 211 14.25 -14.64 -14.37
N LEU A 212 14.36 -13.63 -15.22
CA LEU A 212 15.49 -13.45 -16.13
C LEU A 212 16.81 -13.27 -15.37
N ALA A 213 16.81 -12.41 -14.37
CA ALA A 213 18.00 -12.13 -13.57
C ALA A 213 18.56 -13.39 -12.88
N GLU A 214 17.68 -14.34 -12.53
CA GLU A 214 18.09 -15.58 -11.87
C GLU A 214 18.53 -16.69 -12.82
N LYS A 215 17.86 -16.84 -13.97
CA LYS A 215 17.97 -18.04 -14.83
C LYS A 215 18.74 -17.83 -16.13
N GLY A 216 19.03 -16.57 -16.50
CA GLY A 216 19.64 -16.25 -17.78
C GLY A 216 18.67 -16.35 -18.98
N GLY A 217 19.16 -15.96 -20.17
CA GLY A 217 18.31 -15.63 -21.32
C GLY A 217 17.49 -16.76 -21.95
N GLU A 218 17.93 -18.03 -21.91
CA GLU A 218 17.16 -19.15 -22.52
C GLU A 218 15.92 -19.50 -21.72
N ALA A 219 16.02 -19.59 -20.38
CA ALA A 219 14.88 -19.87 -19.51
C ALA A 219 13.89 -18.69 -19.43
N TYR A 220 14.33 -17.47 -19.73
CA TYR A 220 13.50 -16.28 -19.81
C TYR A 220 12.56 -16.33 -21.02
N ASN A 221 13.06 -16.64 -22.20
CA ASN A 221 12.24 -16.74 -23.40
C ASN A 221 11.17 -17.84 -23.25
N GLU A 222 11.54 -18.99 -22.67
CA GLU A 222 10.60 -20.06 -22.38
C GLU A 222 9.54 -19.65 -21.34
N ALA A 223 9.90 -18.86 -20.33
CA ALA A 223 8.97 -18.33 -19.33
C ALA A 223 8.07 -17.23 -19.92
N LEU A 224 8.60 -16.36 -20.80
CA LEU A 224 7.81 -15.35 -21.52
C LEU A 224 6.82 -15.99 -22.50
N ASP A 225 7.25 -16.98 -23.28
CA ASP A 225 6.38 -17.67 -24.22
C ASP A 225 5.23 -18.37 -23.47
N LYS A 226 5.52 -19.01 -22.37
CA LYS A 226 4.49 -19.58 -21.47
C LYS A 226 3.58 -18.50 -20.87
N LEU A 227 4.10 -17.36 -20.47
CA LEU A 227 3.32 -16.20 -19.99
C LEU A 227 2.40 -15.63 -21.08
N TYR A 228 2.85 -15.60 -22.34
CA TYR A 228 2.03 -15.17 -23.48
C TYR A 228 0.99 -16.19 -23.90
N GLU A 229 1.29 -17.47 -23.92
CA GLU A 229 0.35 -18.55 -24.19
C GLU A 229 -0.77 -18.62 -23.16
N LEU A 230 -0.48 -18.28 -21.91
CA LEU A 230 -1.42 -18.30 -20.79
C LEU A 230 -2.27 -17.04 -20.64
N GLN A 231 -1.97 -15.98 -21.37
CA GLN A 231 -2.90 -14.84 -21.54
C GLN A 231 -4.21 -15.24 -22.24
N GLN A 232 -4.22 -16.41 -22.90
CA GLN A 232 -5.40 -16.98 -23.57
C GLN A 232 -6.00 -18.22 -22.88
N GLY A 233 -5.40 -18.72 -21.82
CA GLY A 233 -5.81 -19.91 -21.11
C GLY A 233 -5.53 -19.87 -19.62
N ASP A 234 -6.05 -20.84 -18.91
CA ASP A 234 -6.10 -20.96 -17.47
C ASP A 234 -4.75 -20.66 -16.78
N TYR A 235 -4.70 -19.58 -16.03
CA TYR A 235 -3.56 -19.10 -15.23
C TYR A 235 -3.08 -20.13 -14.21
N TYR A 236 -3.91 -21.11 -13.86
CA TYR A 236 -3.60 -22.20 -12.94
C TYR A 236 -2.59 -23.22 -13.53
N GLU A 237 -2.63 -23.46 -14.83
CA GLU A 237 -1.66 -24.34 -15.50
C GLU A 237 -0.26 -23.72 -15.61
N MET A 238 -0.17 -22.39 -15.66
CA MET A 238 1.10 -21.65 -15.60
C MET A 238 1.88 -21.94 -14.31
N LEU A 239 1.17 -21.97 -13.19
CA LEU A 239 1.77 -22.18 -11.88
C LEU A 239 2.32 -23.60 -11.72
N LYS A 240 1.62 -24.60 -12.25
CA LYS A 240 2.11 -25.99 -12.27
C LYS A 240 3.38 -26.15 -13.12
N ALA A 241 3.49 -25.43 -14.23
CA ALA A 241 4.66 -25.46 -15.08
C ALA A 241 5.89 -24.78 -14.42
N MET A 242 5.65 -23.87 -13.47
CA MET A 242 6.70 -23.18 -12.69
C MET A 242 7.14 -23.94 -11.44
N ASP A 243 6.37 -24.93 -10.97
CA ASP A 243 6.59 -25.67 -9.71
C ASP A 243 7.86 -26.56 -9.70
N GLY A 244 8.47 -26.78 -10.86
CA GLY A 244 9.74 -27.54 -11.02
C GLY A 244 11.00 -26.68 -11.09
N LEU A 245 10.91 -25.36 -10.94
CA LEU A 245 12.02 -24.45 -11.16
C LEU A 245 12.63 -23.99 -9.81
N PRO A 246 13.92 -24.28 -9.53
CA PRO A 246 14.59 -23.71 -8.37
C PRO A 246 14.85 -22.22 -8.64
N GLY A 247 14.37 -21.34 -7.78
CA GLY A 247 14.63 -19.95 -7.98
C GLY A 247 13.92 -18.93 -7.10
N ILE A 248 14.14 -17.65 -7.39
CA ILE A 248 13.75 -16.45 -6.65
C ILE A 248 12.23 -16.36 -6.40
N ILE A 249 11.41 -17.03 -7.20
CA ILE A 249 9.94 -16.95 -7.09
C ILE A 249 9.37 -18.38 -6.97
N ARG A 250 8.76 -18.68 -5.83
CA ARG A 250 7.75 -19.71 -5.69
C ARG A 250 6.38 -19.06 -5.70
N VAL A 251 5.46 -19.65 -6.44
CA VAL A 251 4.05 -19.26 -6.41
C VAL A 251 3.29 -20.40 -5.73
N LEU A 252 2.55 -20.08 -4.71
CA LEU A 252 1.60 -20.99 -4.05
C LEU A 252 0.18 -20.57 -4.40
#